data_2ae3633ae7af6be217b6d229a6b1b736
#
_entry.id   2ae3633ae7af6be217b6d229a6b1b736
#
_cell.length_a   1.000
_cell.length_b   1.000
_cell.length_c   1.000
_cell.angle_alpha   90.00
_cell.angle_beta   90.00
_cell.angle_gamma   90.00
#
_symmetry.space_group_name_H-M   'P 1'
#
loop_
_entity.id
_entity.type
_entity.pdbx_description
1 polymer ?
#
loop_
_entity_poly.entity_id
_entity_poly.type
_entity_poly.pdbx_seq_one_letter_code
_entity_poly.pdbx_strand_id
1 'polypeptide(L)'
;MSLQITDIRKAFGGFQALDGVTLSVGEGQLVGLIGPNGAGKSTLFSVVSGFIEADGGEVRFKGGDLGRQSPAARARKGLLRTFQVPREFSHLTVRDNLKAAAPGQTGEGLVGLFLRPGEVARQEAEITAKADEVIAFLRLGHVADLPSGRLSGGQKKLLELGRVLMVEPSLILLDEPFAGVNPVLIEELVERIRELNARGIGFLIIEHDLQALTRLVPILHVMDRGRILASGSPGEVLEDAKVREAYLGGAA
;
A
#
# COMPACT_ATOMS: atom_id res chain seq x y z
N MET A 1 8.92 -8.01 -14.48
CA MET A 1 8.57 -8.04 -13.03
C MET A 1 8.61 -6.62 -12.51
N SER A 2 7.56 -6.21 -11.79
CA SER A 2 7.47 -4.86 -11.24
C SER A 2 8.30 -4.70 -9.96
N LEU A 3 8.19 -5.64 -9.01
CA LEU A 3 8.95 -5.66 -7.76
C LEU A 3 9.67 -6.99 -7.60
N GLN A 4 10.94 -6.95 -7.23
CA GLN A 4 11.76 -8.10 -6.86
C GLN A 4 12.38 -7.86 -5.49
N ILE A 5 12.21 -8.80 -4.61
CA ILE A 5 12.77 -8.83 -3.26
C ILE A 5 13.62 -10.09 -3.18
N THR A 6 14.92 -9.95 -2.91
CA THR A 6 15.87 -11.06 -2.95
C THR A 6 16.70 -11.11 -1.68
N ASP A 7 16.62 -12.20 -0.94
CA ASP A 7 17.38 -12.51 0.28
C ASP A 7 17.40 -11.37 1.32
N ILE A 8 16.26 -10.70 1.51
CA ILE A 8 16.18 -9.58 2.43
C ILE A 8 16.32 -10.05 3.87
N ARG A 9 17.28 -9.43 4.57
CA ARG A 9 17.60 -9.67 5.97
C ARG A 9 17.48 -8.41 6.79
N LYS A 10 16.94 -8.53 8.02
CA LYS A 10 16.84 -7.43 8.98
C LYS A 10 16.82 -7.93 10.40
N ALA A 11 17.71 -7.39 11.24
CA ALA A 11 17.75 -7.65 12.66
C ALA A 11 17.54 -6.39 13.49
N PHE A 12 16.98 -6.54 14.67
CA PHE A 12 16.80 -5.49 15.67
C PHE A 12 17.29 -6.01 17.02
N GLY A 13 18.38 -5.43 17.55
CA GLY A 13 18.89 -5.80 18.88
C GLY A 13 19.12 -7.31 19.07
N GLY A 14 19.57 -8.02 18.03
CA GLY A 14 19.77 -9.47 18.05
C GLY A 14 18.56 -10.32 17.64
N PHE A 15 17.38 -9.73 17.53
CA PHE A 15 16.19 -10.41 16.99
C PHE A 15 16.16 -10.34 15.47
N GLN A 16 16.17 -11.49 14.79
CA GLN A 16 16.11 -11.60 13.33
C GLN A 16 14.66 -11.45 12.87
N ALA A 17 14.28 -10.26 12.42
CA ALA A 17 12.92 -9.96 11.95
C ALA A 17 12.66 -10.40 10.50
N LEU A 18 13.70 -10.36 9.64
CA LEU A 18 13.68 -10.89 8.27
C LEU A 18 14.94 -11.72 8.07
N ASP A 19 14.78 -12.93 7.58
CA ASP A 19 15.88 -13.91 7.43
C ASP A 19 15.84 -14.57 6.04
N GLY A 20 16.25 -13.79 5.04
CA GLY A 20 16.36 -14.26 3.66
C GLY A 20 15.05 -14.26 2.89
N VAL A 21 14.20 -13.24 3.10
CA VAL A 21 12.91 -13.14 2.39
C VAL A 21 13.14 -12.91 0.91
N THR A 22 12.55 -13.79 0.10
CA THR A 22 12.57 -13.69 -1.36
C THR A 22 11.15 -13.84 -1.89
N LEU A 23 10.65 -12.81 -2.60
CA LEU A 23 9.37 -12.85 -3.33
C LEU A 23 9.39 -11.83 -4.46
N SER A 24 8.43 -11.94 -5.39
CA SER A 24 8.29 -11.00 -6.48
C SER A 24 6.83 -10.66 -6.75
N VAL A 25 6.60 -9.46 -7.29
CA VAL A 25 5.30 -9.03 -7.79
C VAL A 25 5.46 -8.67 -9.27
N GLY A 26 4.69 -9.32 -10.12
CA GLY A 26 4.64 -9.02 -11.55
C GLY A 26 3.99 -7.66 -11.82
N GLU A 27 4.11 -7.18 -13.05
CA GLU A 27 3.40 -5.97 -13.49
C GLU A 27 1.89 -6.23 -13.50
N GLY A 28 1.11 -5.34 -12.89
CA GLY A 28 -0.33 -5.51 -12.77
C GLY A 28 -0.77 -6.74 -11.97
N GLN A 29 0.08 -7.34 -11.13
CA GLN A 29 -0.23 -8.53 -10.39
C GLN A 29 -0.81 -8.21 -9.00
N LEU A 30 -1.80 -9.00 -8.58
CA LEU A 30 -2.32 -9.01 -7.22
C LEU A 30 -1.65 -10.14 -6.43
N VAL A 31 -0.96 -9.78 -5.34
CA VAL A 31 -0.24 -10.73 -4.48
C VAL A 31 -0.64 -10.51 -3.03
N GLY A 32 -0.99 -11.57 -2.32
CA GLY A 32 -1.26 -11.57 -0.89
C GLY A 32 -0.03 -12.00 -0.09
N LEU A 33 0.12 -11.42 1.09
CA LEU A 33 1.12 -11.81 2.08
C LEU A 33 0.45 -11.99 3.44
N ILE A 34 0.43 -13.21 3.93
CA ILE A 34 -0.16 -13.56 5.22
C ILE A 34 0.89 -14.16 6.17
N GLY A 35 0.51 -14.39 7.40
CA GLY A 35 1.35 -15.02 8.42
C GLY A 35 0.96 -14.58 9.82
N PRO A 36 1.40 -15.27 10.86
CA PRO A 36 1.11 -14.92 12.25
C PRO A 36 1.67 -13.55 12.64
N ASN A 37 1.23 -13.04 13.80
CA ASN A 37 1.81 -11.84 14.38
C ASN A 37 3.30 -12.07 14.69
N GLY A 38 4.13 -11.08 14.38
CA GLY A 38 5.57 -11.22 14.53
C GLY A 38 6.31 -11.96 13.40
N ALA A 39 5.60 -12.43 12.34
CA ALA A 39 6.23 -13.10 11.20
C ALA A 39 7.17 -12.21 10.36
N GLY A 40 7.17 -10.88 10.56
CA GLY A 40 8.03 -9.93 9.84
C GLY A 40 7.36 -9.16 8.71
N LYS A 41 6.06 -9.35 8.47
CA LYS A 41 5.32 -8.73 7.35
C LYS A 41 5.47 -7.20 7.29
N SER A 42 5.16 -6.50 8.38
CA SER A 42 5.25 -5.02 8.44
C SER A 42 6.69 -4.52 8.37
N THR A 43 7.66 -5.33 8.85
CA THR A 43 9.09 -5.06 8.67
C THR A 43 9.48 -5.14 7.20
N LEU A 44 9.01 -6.18 6.48
CA LEU A 44 9.23 -6.32 5.04
C LEU A 44 8.65 -5.12 4.28
N PHE A 45 7.43 -4.72 4.57
CA PHE A 45 6.82 -3.53 3.95
C PHE A 45 7.63 -2.27 4.25
N SER A 46 8.15 -2.12 5.46
CA SER A 46 8.97 -0.97 5.85
C SER A 46 10.31 -0.94 5.10
N VAL A 47 10.91 -2.11 4.87
CA VAL A 47 12.12 -2.23 4.04
C VAL A 47 11.81 -1.92 2.57
N VAL A 48 10.77 -2.52 2.00
CA VAL A 48 10.39 -2.33 0.59
C VAL A 48 9.99 -0.89 0.30
N SER A 49 9.34 -0.23 1.25
CA SER A 49 8.94 1.19 1.10
C SER A 49 10.03 2.19 1.50
N GLY A 50 11.19 1.73 2.02
CA GLY A 50 12.35 2.57 2.32
C GLY A 50 12.29 3.30 3.66
N PHE A 51 11.37 2.91 4.56
CA PHE A 51 11.31 3.44 5.94
C PHE A 51 12.36 2.79 6.86
N ILE A 52 12.80 1.57 6.52
CA ILE A 52 13.84 0.84 7.23
C ILE A 52 14.85 0.33 6.20
N GLU A 53 16.13 0.44 6.52
CA GLU A 53 17.21 -0.10 5.70
C GLU A 53 17.38 -1.59 5.99
N ALA A 54 17.50 -2.42 4.94
CA ALA A 54 17.84 -3.84 5.08
C ALA A 54 19.32 -4.00 5.52
N ASP A 55 19.59 -5.06 6.28
CA ASP A 55 20.98 -5.41 6.66
C ASP A 55 21.65 -6.26 5.57
N GLY A 56 20.85 -6.87 4.67
CA GLY A 56 21.33 -7.65 3.52
C GLY A 56 20.22 -7.90 2.52
N GLY A 57 20.61 -8.37 1.33
CA GLY A 57 19.71 -8.60 0.21
C GLY A 57 19.47 -7.36 -0.65
N GLU A 58 18.55 -7.48 -1.60
CA GLU A 58 18.29 -6.46 -2.62
C GLU A 58 16.79 -6.27 -2.87
N VAL A 59 16.36 -5.01 -3.08
CA VAL A 59 15.02 -4.66 -3.54
C VAL A 59 15.13 -3.95 -4.87
N ARG A 60 14.55 -4.52 -5.92
CA ARG A 60 14.47 -3.90 -7.26
C ARG A 60 13.04 -3.56 -7.62
N PHE A 61 12.85 -2.42 -8.27
CA PHE A 61 11.55 -1.99 -8.79
C PHE A 61 11.69 -1.50 -10.23
N LYS A 62 10.89 -2.07 -11.15
CA LYS A 62 10.98 -1.80 -12.60
C LYS A 62 12.40 -1.95 -13.14
N GLY A 63 13.11 -3.00 -12.68
CA GLY A 63 14.49 -3.29 -13.07
C GLY A 63 15.57 -2.43 -12.40
N GLY A 64 15.20 -1.34 -11.72
CA GLY A 64 16.13 -0.47 -10.99
C GLY A 64 16.29 -0.88 -9.54
N ASP A 65 17.52 -0.85 -9.02
CA ASP A 65 17.77 -1.02 -7.60
C ASP A 65 17.17 0.14 -6.79
N LEU A 66 16.50 -0.20 -5.70
CA LEU A 66 15.98 0.77 -4.75
C LEU A 66 16.98 1.13 -3.66
N GLY A 67 17.91 0.24 -3.33
CA GLY A 67 18.99 0.46 -2.36
C GLY A 67 18.59 1.32 -1.16
N ARG A 68 19.36 2.36 -0.89
CA ARG A 68 19.12 3.35 0.18
C ARG A 68 18.20 4.51 -0.22
N GLN A 69 17.38 4.34 -1.27
CA GLN A 69 16.46 5.40 -1.69
C GLN A 69 15.40 5.66 -0.62
N SER A 70 15.15 6.94 -0.35
CA SER A 70 14.13 7.37 0.60
C SER A 70 12.71 6.98 0.16
N PRO A 71 11.74 6.89 1.08
CA PRO A 71 10.34 6.62 0.75
C PRO A 71 9.78 7.56 -0.33
N ALA A 72 10.11 8.85 -0.25
CA ALA A 72 9.69 9.83 -1.24
C ALA A 72 10.29 9.57 -2.63
N ALA A 73 11.55 9.09 -2.72
CA ALA A 73 12.16 8.72 -3.99
C ALA A 73 11.50 7.46 -4.59
N ARG A 74 11.13 6.48 -3.77
CA ARG A 74 10.40 5.27 -4.19
C ARG A 74 8.99 5.61 -4.64
N ALA A 75 8.30 6.51 -3.94
CA ALA A 75 6.97 7.00 -4.31
C ALA A 75 6.99 7.69 -5.69
N ARG A 76 7.98 8.55 -5.96
CA ARG A 76 8.16 9.16 -7.31
C ARG A 76 8.39 8.16 -8.43
N LYS A 77 8.85 6.95 -8.14
CA LYS A 77 8.96 5.84 -9.11
C LYS A 77 7.65 5.06 -9.27
N GLY A 78 6.62 5.38 -8.49
CA GLY A 78 5.31 4.72 -8.50
C GLY A 78 5.17 3.54 -7.54
N LEU A 79 6.11 3.35 -6.58
CA LEU A 79 5.97 2.39 -5.50
C LEU A 79 5.45 3.10 -4.26
N LEU A 80 4.19 2.89 -3.92
CA LEU A 80 3.54 3.54 -2.79
C LEU A 80 3.09 2.53 -1.73
N ARG A 81 2.89 3.02 -0.50
CA ARG A 81 2.39 2.23 0.62
C ARG A 81 1.29 2.98 1.34
N THR A 82 0.21 2.27 1.71
CA THR A 82 -0.73 2.70 2.74
C THR A 82 -0.21 2.32 4.13
N PHE A 83 -0.78 2.93 5.17
CA PHE A 83 -0.43 2.61 6.54
C PHE A 83 -1.62 1.91 7.23
N GLN A 84 -1.32 1.04 8.18
CA GLN A 84 -2.33 0.33 8.97
C GLN A 84 -3.30 1.30 9.67
N VAL A 85 -2.77 2.40 10.22
CA VAL A 85 -3.58 3.50 10.76
C VAL A 85 -3.59 4.64 9.74
N PRO A 86 -4.77 5.03 9.22
CA PRO A 86 -4.89 6.16 8.30
C PRO A 86 -4.27 7.45 8.88
N ARG A 87 -3.50 8.14 8.07
CA ARG A 87 -2.81 9.39 8.43
C ARG A 87 -3.40 10.57 7.66
N GLU A 88 -4.70 10.71 7.76
CA GLU A 88 -5.40 11.86 7.18
C GLU A 88 -5.13 13.14 7.96
N PHE A 89 -5.20 14.27 7.28
CA PHE A 89 -5.24 15.59 7.91
C PHE A 89 -6.67 15.86 8.40
N SER A 90 -6.97 15.50 9.64
CA SER A 90 -8.34 15.43 10.20
C SER A 90 -9.14 16.72 10.11
N HIS A 91 -8.47 17.87 10.06
CA HIS A 91 -9.10 19.20 9.95
C HIS A 91 -9.36 19.63 8.49
N LEU A 92 -8.67 19.00 7.53
CA LEU A 92 -8.90 19.26 6.10
C LEU A 92 -10.10 18.47 5.60
N THR A 93 -10.75 18.99 4.57
CA THR A 93 -11.82 18.25 3.85
C THR A 93 -11.23 17.01 3.16
N VAL A 94 -12.09 16.08 2.75
CA VAL A 94 -11.69 14.94 1.93
C VAL A 94 -10.98 15.41 0.66
N ARG A 95 -11.57 16.40 -0.03
CA ARG A 95 -11.03 17.03 -1.23
C ARG A 95 -9.63 17.62 -0.97
N ASP A 96 -9.46 18.40 0.10
CA ASP A 96 -8.18 19.01 0.41
C ASP A 96 -7.12 17.98 0.82
N ASN A 97 -7.50 16.89 1.48
CA ASN A 97 -6.62 15.77 1.76
C ASN A 97 -6.07 15.13 0.49
N LEU A 98 -6.91 14.99 -0.56
CA LEU A 98 -6.47 14.48 -1.86
C LEU A 98 -5.56 15.49 -2.55
N LYS A 99 -5.95 16.76 -2.61
CA LYS A 99 -5.13 17.82 -3.20
C LYS A 99 -3.75 17.90 -2.55
N ALA A 100 -3.68 17.83 -1.22
CA ALA A 100 -2.41 17.84 -0.47
C ALA A 100 -1.50 16.64 -0.78
N ALA A 101 -2.03 15.54 -1.32
CA ALA A 101 -1.25 14.38 -1.72
C ALA A 101 -0.66 14.48 -3.14
N ALA A 102 -1.10 15.45 -3.95
CA ALA A 102 -0.59 15.64 -5.31
C ALA A 102 0.90 16.02 -5.30
N PRO A 103 1.74 15.37 -6.13
CA PRO A 103 3.16 15.63 -6.15
C PRO A 103 3.52 16.94 -6.91
N GLY A 104 4.65 17.55 -6.55
CA GLY A 104 5.31 18.58 -7.36
C GLY A 104 4.53 19.90 -7.48
N GLN A 105 3.85 20.32 -6.42
CA GLN A 105 3.05 21.54 -6.43
C GLN A 105 3.95 22.79 -6.49
N THR A 106 3.86 23.53 -7.59
CA THR A 106 4.67 24.76 -7.82
C THR A 106 4.34 25.86 -6.79
N GLY A 107 3.13 25.84 -6.26
CA GLY A 107 2.66 26.79 -5.22
C GLY A 107 3.26 26.58 -3.83
N GLU A 108 3.95 25.45 -3.57
CA GLU A 108 4.66 25.24 -2.28
C GLU A 108 5.91 26.14 -2.14
N GLY A 109 6.44 26.66 -3.25
CA GLY A 109 7.59 27.55 -3.25
C GLY A 109 7.19 29.02 -3.35
N LEU A 110 7.69 29.89 -2.43
CA LEU A 110 7.45 31.33 -2.47
C LEU A 110 7.78 31.95 -3.84
N VAL A 111 8.84 31.48 -4.50
CA VAL A 111 9.24 31.95 -5.82
C VAL A 111 8.20 31.62 -6.88
N GLY A 112 7.62 30.40 -6.86
CA GLY A 112 6.59 29.98 -7.80
C GLY A 112 5.32 30.81 -7.65
N LEU A 113 4.92 31.09 -6.42
CA LEU A 113 3.69 31.83 -6.10
C LEU A 113 3.73 33.27 -6.64
N PHE A 114 4.89 33.96 -6.51
CA PHE A 114 5.03 35.34 -6.92
C PHE A 114 5.41 35.51 -8.41
N LEU A 115 6.23 34.63 -8.96
CA LEU A 115 6.75 34.78 -10.33
C LEU A 115 5.93 34.05 -11.39
N ARG A 116 5.07 33.07 -11.01
CA ARG A 116 4.32 32.24 -11.95
C ARG A 116 2.86 32.00 -11.54
N PRO A 117 2.09 33.05 -11.19
CA PRO A 117 0.73 32.87 -10.65
C PRO A 117 -0.21 32.14 -11.63
N GLY A 118 -0.03 32.33 -12.95
CA GLY A 118 -0.81 31.62 -13.96
C GLY A 118 -0.52 30.12 -14.05
N GLU A 119 0.73 29.71 -13.86
CA GLU A 119 1.09 28.28 -13.81
C GLU A 119 0.55 27.63 -12.54
N VAL A 120 0.61 28.32 -11.41
CA VAL A 120 0.03 27.86 -10.13
C VAL A 120 -1.47 27.66 -10.28
N ALA A 121 -2.20 28.64 -10.82
CA ALA A 121 -3.64 28.55 -10.99
C ALA A 121 -4.06 27.37 -11.92
N ARG A 122 -3.31 27.16 -13.01
CA ARG A 122 -3.56 26.02 -13.91
C ARG A 122 -3.31 24.69 -13.21
N GLN A 123 -2.19 24.55 -12.50
CA GLN A 123 -1.85 23.33 -11.77
C GLN A 123 -2.88 23.04 -10.67
N GLU A 124 -3.34 24.05 -9.93
CA GLU A 124 -4.41 23.93 -8.94
C GLU A 124 -5.72 23.41 -9.57
N ALA A 125 -6.07 23.88 -10.75
CA ALA A 125 -7.24 23.40 -11.47
C ALA A 125 -7.09 21.92 -11.89
N GLU A 126 -5.93 21.53 -12.42
CA GLU A 126 -5.61 20.16 -12.80
C GLU A 126 -5.65 19.22 -11.58
N ILE A 127 -5.05 19.62 -10.44
CA ILE A 127 -5.06 18.86 -9.18
C ILE A 127 -6.49 18.71 -8.65
N THR A 128 -7.29 19.79 -8.75
CA THR A 128 -8.68 19.77 -8.29
C THR A 128 -9.52 18.82 -9.15
N ALA A 129 -9.37 18.87 -10.47
CA ALA A 129 -10.06 17.95 -11.37
C ALA A 129 -9.70 16.48 -11.09
N LYS A 130 -8.42 16.19 -10.90
CA LYS A 130 -7.95 14.85 -10.52
C LYS A 130 -8.50 14.40 -9.16
N ALA A 131 -8.54 15.29 -8.15
CA ALA A 131 -9.15 15.00 -6.87
C ALA A 131 -10.64 14.65 -7.00
N ASP A 132 -11.38 15.38 -7.85
CA ASP A 132 -12.79 15.10 -8.11
C ASP A 132 -13.01 13.76 -8.83
N GLU A 133 -12.15 13.41 -9.78
CA GLU A 133 -12.16 12.07 -10.41
C GLU A 133 -11.92 10.96 -9.38
N VAL A 134 -10.95 11.13 -8.48
CA VAL A 134 -10.66 10.16 -7.42
C VAL A 134 -11.81 10.08 -6.43
N ILE A 135 -12.43 11.20 -6.03
CA ILE A 135 -13.60 11.24 -5.17
C ILE A 135 -14.78 10.47 -5.81
N ALA A 136 -15.04 10.70 -7.09
CA ALA A 136 -16.08 10.01 -7.83
C ALA A 136 -15.81 8.50 -7.91
N PHE A 137 -14.57 8.12 -8.27
CA PHE A 137 -14.13 6.73 -8.33
C PHE A 137 -14.32 6.00 -7.00
N LEU A 138 -13.96 6.63 -5.88
CA LEU A 138 -14.08 6.06 -4.53
C LEU A 138 -15.46 6.26 -3.90
N ARG A 139 -16.44 6.81 -4.62
CA ARG A 139 -17.80 7.10 -4.15
C ARG A 139 -17.84 7.97 -2.88
N LEU A 140 -16.84 8.83 -2.71
CA LEU A 140 -16.75 9.75 -1.56
C LEU A 140 -17.43 11.11 -1.79
N GLY A 141 -18.18 11.28 -2.88
CA GLY A 141 -18.83 12.56 -3.24
C GLY A 141 -19.72 13.15 -2.16
N HIS A 142 -20.46 12.31 -1.42
CA HIS A 142 -21.35 12.73 -0.34
C HIS A 142 -20.63 13.28 0.91
N VAL A 143 -19.32 13.05 1.03
CA VAL A 143 -18.46 13.52 2.14
C VAL A 143 -17.29 14.37 1.65
N ALA A 144 -17.22 14.72 0.37
CA ALA A 144 -16.08 15.40 -0.27
C ALA A 144 -15.64 16.67 0.46
N ASP A 145 -16.60 17.46 0.92
CA ASP A 145 -16.38 18.76 1.57
C ASP A 145 -16.48 18.69 3.11
N LEU A 146 -16.60 17.48 3.69
CA LEU A 146 -16.57 17.28 5.12
C LEU A 146 -15.12 17.15 5.62
N PRO A 147 -14.81 17.64 6.84
CA PRO A 147 -13.53 17.36 7.49
C PRO A 147 -13.30 15.86 7.62
N SER A 148 -12.12 15.37 7.21
CA SER A 148 -11.83 13.93 7.17
C SER A 148 -11.83 13.26 8.56
N GLY A 149 -11.66 14.04 9.63
CA GLY A 149 -11.82 13.55 10.99
C GLY A 149 -13.23 13.01 11.30
N ARG A 150 -14.26 13.42 10.53
CA ARG A 150 -15.65 12.96 10.69
C ARG A 150 -15.98 11.69 9.90
N LEU A 151 -15.07 11.19 9.10
CA LEU A 151 -15.25 9.99 8.30
C LEU A 151 -15.33 8.74 9.18
N SER A 152 -16.11 7.75 8.74
CA SER A 152 -16.06 6.40 9.29
C SER A 152 -14.70 5.75 9.01
N GLY A 153 -14.36 4.67 9.76
CA GLY A 153 -13.10 3.95 9.56
C GLY A 153 -12.90 3.49 8.11
N GLY A 154 -13.93 2.93 7.48
CA GLY A 154 -13.85 2.50 6.09
C GLY A 154 -13.71 3.67 5.09
N GLN A 155 -14.42 4.80 5.31
CA GLN A 155 -14.23 5.99 4.48
C GLN A 155 -12.82 6.56 4.60
N LYS A 156 -12.19 6.49 5.78
CA LYS A 156 -10.78 6.87 5.97
C LYS A 156 -9.85 5.96 5.18
N LYS A 157 -10.11 4.65 5.12
CA LYS A 157 -9.35 3.71 4.28
C LYS A 157 -9.50 4.01 2.78
N LEU A 158 -10.71 4.35 2.33
CA LEU A 158 -10.93 4.82 0.95
C LEU A 158 -10.18 6.13 0.68
N LEU A 159 -10.21 7.11 1.61
CA LEU A 159 -9.46 8.35 1.47
C LEU A 159 -7.95 8.09 1.41
N GLU A 160 -7.43 7.18 2.21
CA GLU A 160 -6.02 6.78 2.17
C GLU A 160 -5.64 6.20 0.81
N LEU A 161 -6.46 5.28 0.26
CA LEU A 161 -6.28 4.78 -1.10
C LEU A 161 -6.33 5.93 -2.13
N GLY A 162 -7.27 6.87 -1.97
CA GLY A 162 -7.38 8.04 -2.83
C GLY A 162 -6.11 8.90 -2.84
N ARG A 163 -5.53 9.15 -1.67
CA ARG A 163 -4.26 9.91 -1.56
C ARG A 163 -3.11 9.21 -2.31
N VAL A 164 -3.07 7.88 -2.28
CA VAL A 164 -2.10 7.10 -3.06
C VAL A 164 -2.35 7.27 -4.57
N LEU A 165 -3.62 7.29 -5.00
CA LEU A 165 -3.99 7.45 -6.42
C LEU A 165 -3.61 8.83 -6.99
N MET A 166 -3.56 9.88 -6.15
CA MET A 166 -3.10 11.21 -6.58
C MET A 166 -1.65 11.20 -7.09
N VAL A 167 -0.84 10.21 -6.70
CA VAL A 167 0.59 10.09 -7.07
C VAL A 167 0.82 9.19 -8.29
N GLU A 168 -0.25 8.60 -8.87
CA GLU A 168 -0.19 7.69 -10.03
C GLU A 168 0.70 6.44 -9.80
N PRO A 169 0.28 5.57 -8.88
CA PRO A 169 1.06 4.38 -8.53
C PRO A 169 1.13 3.37 -9.67
N SER A 170 2.25 2.64 -9.76
CA SER A 170 2.34 1.41 -10.56
C SER A 170 2.23 0.17 -9.69
N LEU A 171 2.60 0.28 -8.42
CA LEU A 171 2.48 -0.77 -7.40
C LEU A 171 2.12 -0.15 -6.05
N ILE A 172 1.10 -0.71 -5.41
CA ILE A 172 0.65 -0.29 -4.09
C ILE A 172 0.89 -1.42 -3.09
N LEU A 173 1.55 -1.09 -1.98
CA LEU A 173 1.67 -1.93 -0.80
C LEU A 173 0.50 -1.60 0.13
N LEU A 174 -0.47 -2.49 0.28
CA LEU A 174 -1.61 -2.31 1.18
C LEU A 174 -1.37 -3.06 2.49
N ASP A 175 -1.38 -2.31 3.60
CA ASP A 175 -1.14 -2.84 4.95
C ASP A 175 -2.45 -2.89 5.73
N GLU A 176 -3.05 -4.08 5.81
CA GLU A 176 -4.33 -4.38 6.47
C GLU A 176 -5.47 -3.43 6.05
N PRO A 177 -5.77 -3.33 4.74
CA PRO A 177 -6.81 -2.41 4.26
C PRO A 177 -8.21 -2.72 4.80
N PHE A 178 -8.50 -3.96 5.20
CA PHE A 178 -9.82 -4.38 5.66
C PHE A 178 -9.97 -4.34 7.19
N ALA A 179 -8.87 -4.09 7.94
CA ALA A 179 -8.90 -4.07 9.40
C ALA A 179 -9.84 -2.96 9.94
N GLY A 180 -10.80 -3.36 10.79
CA GLY A 180 -11.77 -2.44 11.41
C GLY A 180 -12.82 -1.87 10.45
N VAL A 181 -12.97 -2.46 9.27
CA VAL A 181 -13.94 -2.05 8.24
C VAL A 181 -15.17 -2.98 8.29
N ASN A 182 -16.36 -2.45 8.10
CA ASN A 182 -17.57 -3.29 8.02
C ASN A 182 -17.62 -4.07 6.70
N PRO A 183 -18.33 -5.22 6.64
CA PRO A 183 -18.35 -6.10 5.47
C PRO A 183 -18.76 -5.41 4.15
N VAL A 184 -19.70 -4.47 4.19
CA VAL A 184 -20.17 -3.75 2.99
C VAL A 184 -19.05 -2.92 2.39
N LEU A 185 -18.30 -2.21 3.21
CA LEU A 185 -17.16 -1.42 2.76
C LEU A 185 -15.94 -2.28 2.38
N ILE A 186 -15.79 -3.49 2.95
CA ILE A 186 -14.79 -4.45 2.48
C ILE A 186 -15.06 -4.83 1.03
N GLU A 187 -16.30 -5.17 0.68
CA GLU A 187 -16.66 -5.50 -0.69
C GLU A 187 -16.43 -4.31 -1.65
N GLU A 188 -16.73 -3.10 -1.20
CA GLU A 188 -16.44 -1.89 -1.99
C GLU A 188 -14.93 -1.68 -2.21
N LEU A 189 -14.11 -1.85 -1.17
CA LEU A 189 -12.64 -1.78 -1.28
C LEU A 189 -12.10 -2.85 -2.25
N VAL A 190 -12.59 -4.08 -2.13
CA VAL A 190 -12.22 -5.20 -3.03
C VAL A 190 -12.55 -4.85 -4.47
N GLU A 191 -13.75 -4.30 -4.73
CA GLU A 191 -14.15 -3.86 -6.06
C GLU A 191 -13.22 -2.76 -6.60
N ARG A 192 -12.92 -1.72 -5.79
CA ARG A 192 -11.98 -0.66 -6.18
C ARG A 192 -10.59 -1.19 -6.48
N ILE A 193 -10.07 -2.11 -5.66
CA ILE A 193 -8.75 -2.74 -5.91
C ILE A 193 -8.76 -3.50 -7.24
N ARG A 194 -9.82 -4.28 -7.54
CA ARG A 194 -9.96 -5.00 -8.81
C ARG A 194 -10.01 -4.05 -10.01
N GLU A 195 -10.76 -2.97 -9.91
CA GLU A 195 -10.84 -1.97 -10.99
C GLU A 195 -9.48 -1.29 -11.22
N LEU A 196 -8.75 -0.94 -10.17
CA LEU A 196 -7.40 -0.38 -10.27
C LEU A 196 -6.41 -1.38 -10.86
N ASN A 197 -6.54 -2.65 -10.47
CA ASN A 197 -5.73 -3.72 -11.03
C ASN A 197 -5.99 -3.92 -12.53
N ALA A 198 -7.26 -3.88 -12.95
CA ALA A 198 -7.63 -3.94 -14.36
C ALA A 198 -7.06 -2.76 -15.19
N ARG A 199 -6.72 -1.63 -14.54
CA ARG A 199 -6.00 -0.49 -15.13
C ARG A 199 -4.47 -0.68 -15.13
N GLY A 200 -3.96 -1.84 -14.69
CA GLY A 200 -2.53 -2.17 -14.69
C GLY A 200 -1.77 -1.87 -13.40
N ILE A 201 -2.43 -1.42 -12.34
CA ILE A 201 -1.80 -1.20 -11.05
C ILE A 201 -1.59 -2.55 -10.34
N GLY A 202 -0.35 -2.85 -9.95
CA GLY A 202 -0.03 -4.03 -9.13
C GLY A 202 -0.29 -3.78 -7.64
N PHE A 203 -0.50 -4.88 -6.89
CA PHE A 203 -0.70 -4.80 -5.45
C PHE A 203 0.06 -5.90 -4.71
N LEU A 204 0.68 -5.55 -3.58
CA LEU A 204 1.11 -6.50 -2.56
C LEU A 204 0.33 -6.17 -1.28
N ILE A 205 -0.47 -7.12 -0.80
CA ILE A 205 -1.48 -6.89 0.24
C ILE A 205 -1.17 -7.76 1.45
N ILE A 206 -0.91 -7.13 2.61
CA ILE A 206 -0.90 -7.82 3.90
C ILE A 206 -2.32 -7.79 4.45
N GLU A 207 -2.84 -8.94 4.84
CA GLU A 207 -4.17 -9.06 5.44
C GLU A 207 -4.28 -10.22 6.42
N HIS A 208 -5.22 -10.10 7.34
CA HIS A 208 -5.64 -11.15 8.27
C HIS A 208 -7.03 -11.71 7.92
N ASP A 209 -7.86 -10.96 7.18
CA ASP A 209 -9.11 -11.45 6.61
C ASP A 209 -8.83 -12.33 5.38
N LEU A 210 -8.67 -13.62 5.65
CA LEU A 210 -8.38 -14.60 4.60
C LEU A 210 -9.51 -14.72 3.59
N GLN A 211 -10.78 -14.52 4.00
CA GLN A 211 -11.92 -14.67 3.10
C GLN A 211 -11.93 -13.58 2.03
N ALA A 212 -11.70 -12.32 2.42
CA ALA A 212 -11.61 -11.23 1.48
C ALA A 212 -10.35 -11.33 0.62
N LEU A 213 -9.20 -11.64 1.22
CA LEU A 213 -7.92 -11.70 0.51
C LEU A 213 -7.88 -12.81 -0.53
N THR A 214 -8.28 -14.04 -0.19
CA THR A 214 -8.21 -15.20 -1.10
C THR A 214 -9.12 -15.07 -2.32
N ARG A 215 -10.22 -14.32 -2.21
CA ARG A 215 -11.07 -13.97 -3.34
C ARG A 215 -10.47 -12.89 -4.24
N LEU A 216 -9.50 -12.15 -3.75
CA LEU A 216 -8.90 -11.01 -4.45
C LEU A 216 -7.61 -11.39 -5.16
N VAL A 217 -6.74 -12.19 -4.54
CA VAL A 217 -5.39 -12.46 -5.03
C VAL A 217 -5.25 -13.84 -5.66
N PRO A 218 -4.62 -13.96 -6.85
CA PRO A 218 -4.30 -15.26 -7.46
C PRO A 218 -3.06 -15.92 -6.85
N ILE A 219 -2.20 -15.14 -6.18
CA ILE A 219 -0.96 -15.61 -5.57
C ILE A 219 -0.93 -15.21 -4.10
N LEU A 220 -0.61 -16.16 -3.25
CA LEU A 220 -0.49 -16.00 -1.81
C LEU A 220 0.88 -16.45 -1.33
N HIS A 221 1.54 -15.61 -0.56
CA HIS A 221 2.74 -15.95 0.20
C HIS A 221 2.41 -16.03 1.68
N VAL A 222 2.99 -17.00 2.36
CA VAL A 222 2.91 -17.11 3.82
C VAL A 222 4.28 -16.83 4.41
N MET A 223 4.34 -15.90 5.34
CA MET A 223 5.53 -15.64 6.15
C MET A 223 5.39 -16.26 7.53
N ASP A 224 6.48 -16.88 8.00
CA ASP A 224 6.69 -17.25 9.40
C ASP A 224 8.13 -16.97 9.80
N ARG A 225 8.34 -16.41 11.01
CA ARG A 225 9.66 -16.16 11.62
C ARG A 225 10.66 -15.51 10.65
N GLY A 226 10.22 -14.50 9.91
CA GLY A 226 11.07 -13.75 8.99
C GLY A 226 11.40 -14.44 7.67
N ARG A 227 10.76 -15.56 7.33
CA ARG A 227 10.99 -16.32 6.09
C ARG A 227 9.69 -16.55 5.33
N ILE A 228 9.77 -16.79 4.01
CA ILE A 228 8.63 -17.31 3.24
C ILE A 228 8.51 -18.81 3.52
N LEU A 229 7.39 -19.21 4.08
CA LEU A 229 7.08 -20.60 4.43
C LEU A 229 6.46 -21.35 3.25
N ALA A 230 5.53 -20.70 2.53
CA ALA A 230 4.83 -21.27 1.38
C ALA A 230 4.46 -20.17 0.39
N SER A 231 4.30 -20.56 -0.88
CA SER A 231 3.90 -19.68 -1.97
C SER A 231 3.13 -20.47 -3.03
N GLY A 232 2.03 -19.94 -3.51
CA GLY A 232 1.21 -20.61 -4.53
C GLY A 232 -0.17 -19.98 -4.68
N SER A 233 -1.11 -20.71 -5.23
CA SER A 233 -2.52 -20.31 -5.21
C SER A 233 -3.06 -20.34 -3.78
N PRO A 234 -4.06 -19.50 -3.44
CA PRO A 234 -4.63 -19.49 -2.10
C PRO A 234 -5.10 -20.87 -1.62
N GLY A 235 -5.72 -21.67 -2.50
CA GLY A 235 -6.18 -23.02 -2.17
C GLY A 235 -5.04 -23.93 -1.77
N GLU A 236 -3.99 -24.04 -2.60
CA GLU A 236 -2.82 -24.87 -2.34
C GLU A 236 -2.10 -24.47 -1.05
N VAL A 237 -1.93 -23.16 -0.84
CA VAL A 237 -1.19 -22.62 0.31
C VAL A 237 -1.95 -22.86 1.62
N LEU A 238 -3.25 -22.70 1.64
CA LEU A 238 -4.07 -22.91 2.85
C LEU A 238 -4.27 -24.41 3.20
N GLU A 239 -4.03 -25.32 2.26
CA GLU A 239 -4.03 -26.77 2.49
C GLU A 239 -2.69 -27.29 2.98
N ASP A 240 -1.60 -26.52 2.83
CA ASP A 240 -0.25 -26.92 3.27
C ASP A 240 -0.21 -27.16 4.80
N ALA A 241 0.25 -28.34 5.18
CA ALA A 241 0.33 -28.74 6.58
C ALA A 241 1.24 -27.81 7.41
N LYS A 242 2.34 -27.31 6.85
CA LYS A 242 3.25 -26.38 7.52
C LYS A 242 2.59 -25.03 7.78
N VAL A 243 1.75 -24.58 6.85
CA VAL A 243 0.97 -23.32 7.00
C VAL A 243 -0.05 -23.49 8.12
N ARG A 244 -0.78 -24.61 8.15
CA ARG A 244 -1.74 -24.90 9.24
C ARG A 244 -1.05 -24.96 10.59
N GLU A 245 0.09 -25.62 10.68
CA GLU A 245 0.89 -25.70 11.91
C GLU A 245 1.36 -24.32 12.39
N ALA A 246 1.85 -23.46 11.50
CA ALA A 246 2.31 -22.11 11.83
C ALA A 246 1.16 -21.23 12.39
N TYR A 247 -0.07 -21.41 11.93
CA TYR A 247 -1.24 -20.71 12.44
C TYR A 247 -1.80 -21.31 13.72
N LEU A 248 -1.72 -22.65 13.92
CA LEU A 248 -2.20 -23.35 15.12
C LEU A 248 -1.16 -23.33 16.23
N GLY A 249 0.13 -23.42 15.90
CA GLY A 249 1.24 -23.44 16.85
C GLY A 249 1.54 -22.08 17.51
N GLY A 250 0.98 -20.99 17.03
CA GLY A 250 1.08 -19.65 17.63
C GLY A 250 0.09 -19.38 18.77
N ALA A 251 -0.71 -20.37 19.16
CA ALA A 251 -1.71 -20.28 20.24
C ALA A 251 -1.26 -20.95 21.56
N ALA A 252 0.08 -21.12 21.75
CA ALA A 252 0.66 -21.64 22.99
C ALA A 252 1.46 -20.57 23.74
#